data_e666199c481f2228dd198b6ad68e6662
#
_entry.id   e666199c481f2228dd198b6ad68e6662
#
_cell.length_a   1.000
_cell.length_b   1.000
_cell.length_c   1.000
_cell.angle_alpha   90.00
_cell.angle_beta   90.00
_cell.angle_gamma   90.00
#
_symmetry.space_group_name_H-M   'P 1'
#
loop_
_entity.id
_entity.type
_entity.pdbx_description
1 polymer ?
#
loop_
_entity_poly.entity_id
_entity_poly.type
_entity_poly.pdbx_seq_one_letter_code
_entity_poly.pdbx_strand_id
1 'polypeptide(L)'
;MNTKETLGQFFMNRIRRSVIASIGLLTYALGVYFQLQADLGMQPWQAMRLGLANQLNVTFGTVSIVMSLILIVIDLFLKQRIGLGTFLDAFLVGIGVDICIYLDFLPLQTNLGLQIGWLFAGMIVCAIGQWFYMTAALSCGPVDSFLLGIGSLF
;
A
#
# COMPACT_ATOMS: atom_id res chain seq x y z
N MET A 1 7.60 19.14 -35.74
CA MET A 1 7.22 18.88 -34.35
C MET A 1 8.04 17.69 -33.86
N ASN A 2 9.06 17.96 -33.01
CA ASN A 2 10.17 17.04 -32.73
C ASN A 2 9.73 15.85 -31.90
N THR A 3 9.73 14.66 -32.49
CA THR A 3 9.39 13.35 -31.82
C THR A 3 10.29 13.06 -30.60
N LYS A 4 11.48 13.63 -30.55
CA LYS A 4 12.43 13.47 -29.43
C LYS A 4 12.05 14.30 -28.19
N GLU A 5 11.46 15.48 -28.36
CA GLU A 5 10.97 16.30 -27.23
C GLU A 5 9.73 15.68 -26.59
N THR A 6 8.85 15.09 -27.38
CA THR A 6 7.65 14.38 -26.88
C THR A 6 8.02 13.11 -26.09
N LEU A 7 9.05 12.38 -26.51
CA LEU A 7 9.55 11.18 -25.79
C LEU A 7 10.18 11.58 -24.44
N GLY A 8 10.99 12.63 -24.40
CA GLY A 8 11.62 13.12 -23.17
C GLY A 8 10.58 13.61 -22.15
N GLN A 9 9.58 14.35 -22.59
CA GLN A 9 8.47 14.80 -21.73
C GLN A 9 7.62 13.63 -21.23
N PHE A 10 7.39 12.63 -22.06
CA PHE A 10 6.65 11.41 -21.66
C PHE A 10 7.40 10.61 -20.59
N PHE A 11 8.71 10.43 -20.74
CA PHE A 11 9.57 9.77 -19.74
C PHE A 11 9.63 10.57 -18.43
N MET A 12 9.83 11.89 -18.51
CA MET A 12 9.88 12.77 -17.34
C MET A 12 8.57 12.74 -16.55
N ASN A 13 7.44 12.78 -17.24
CA ASN A 13 6.12 12.68 -16.61
C ASN A 13 5.89 11.31 -15.95
N ARG A 14 6.37 10.21 -16.53
CA ARG A 14 6.29 8.89 -15.92
C ARG A 14 7.14 8.78 -14.66
N ILE A 15 8.39 9.26 -14.70
CA ILE A 15 9.28 9.28 -13.54
C ILE A 15 8.67 10.12 -12.42
N ARG A 16 8.19 11.32 -12.70
CA ARG A 16 7.53 12.18 -11.72
C ARG A 16 6.33 11.48 -11.06
N ARG A 17 5.49 10.83 -11.85
CA ARG A 17 4.33 10.06 -11.35
C ARG A 17 4.76 8.88 -10.48
N SER A 18 5.81 8.15 -10.87
CA SER A 18 6.35 7.05 -10.06
C SER A 18 6.91 7.54 -8.72
N VAL A 19 7.59 8.68 -8.70
CA VAL A 19 8.11 9.29 -7.45
C VAL A 19 6.95 9.70 -6.54
N ILE A 20 5.92 10.36 -7.06
CA ILE A 20 4.73 10.75 -6.28
C ILE A 20 4.02 9.50 -5.71
N ALA A 21 3.87 8.45 -6.53
CA ALA A 21 3.29 7.19 -6.08
C ALA A 21 4.12 6.55 -4.97
N SER A 22 5.44 6.50 -5.11
CA SER A 22 6.33 5.92 -4.09
C SER A 22 6.26 6.67 -2.76
N ILE A 23 6.23 8.01 -2.80
CA ILE A 23 6.05 8.83 -1.59
C ILE A 23 4.69 8.54 -0.95
N GLY A 24 3.62 8.46 -1.75
CA GLY A 24 2.29 8.11 -1.27
C GLY A 24 2.26 6.74 -0.59
N LEU A 25 2.86 5.72 -1.21
CA LEU A 25 2.91 4.36 -0.66
C LEU A 25 3.74 4.26 0.63
N LEU A 26 4.85 4.99 0.72
CA LEU A 26 5.63 5.06 1.97
C LEU A 26 4.86 5.77 3.08
N THR A 27 4.13 6.85 2.75
CA THR A 27 3.24 7.53 3.69
C THR A 27 2.12 6.59 4.14
N TYR A 28 1.55 5.80 3.22
CA TYR A 28 0.56 4.79 3.56
C TYR A 28 1.12 3.72 4.50
N ALA A 29 2.34 3.23 4.25
CA ALA A 29 3.01 2.27 5.12
C ALA A 29 3.21 2.80 6.56
N LEU A 30 3.56 4.09 6.71
CA LEU A 30 3.61 4.77 8.01
C LEU A 30 2.25 4.77 8.70
N GLY A 31 1.18 5.04 7.97
CA GLY A 31 -0.18 5.02 8.53
C GLY A 31 -0.59 3.61 9.01
N VAL A 32 -0.22 2.57 8.26
CA VAL A 32 -0.44 1.17 8.67
C VAL A 32 0.35 0.86 9.94
N TYR A 33 1.61 1.32 10.04
CA TYR A 33 2.42 1.14 11.25
C TYR A 33 1.78 1.82 12.48
N PHE A 34 1.22 3.03 12.34
CA PHE A 34 0.51 3.70 13.43
C PHE A 34 -0.71 2.91 13.92
N GLN A 35 -1.47 2.31 12.99
CA GLN A 35 -2.60 1.44 13.35
C GLN A 35 -2.13 0.16 14.05
N LEU A 36 -0.99 -0.41 13.64
CA LEU A 36 -0.36 -1.55 14.30
C LEU A 36 -0.01 -1.23 15.76
N GLN A 37 0.61 -0.07 16.02
CA GLN A 37 1.02 0.35 17.36
C GLN A 37 -0.15 0.79 18.25
N ALA A 38 -1.30 1.13 17.65
CA ALA A 38 -2.51 1.46 18.39
C ALA A 38 -3.14 0.23 19.09
N ASP A 39 -2.92 -0.98 18.56
CA ASP A 39 -3.43 -2.26 19.10
C ASP A 39 -4.96 -2.30 19.37
N LEU A 40 -5.74 -1.43 18.71
CA LEU A 40 -7.21 -1.40 18.77
C LEU A 40 -7.87 -2.05 17.57
N GLY A 41 -7.08 -2.39 16.56
CA GLY A 41 -7.54 -2.93 15.28
C GLY A 41 -7.06 -2.11 14.09
N MET A 42 -7.31 -2.63 12.92
CA MET A 42 -6.90 -2.05 11.64
C MET A 42 -7.90 -2.42 10.54
N GLN A 43 -7.65 -1.95 9.33
CA GLN A 43 -8.47 -2.34 8.19
C GLN A 43 -8.54 -3.86 8.04
N PRO A 44 -9.69 -4.45 7.67
CA PRO A 44 -9.88 -5.92 7.63
C PRO A 44 -8.82 -6.64 6.80
N TRP A 45 -8.42 -6.06 5.68
CA TRP A 45 -7.39 -6.61 4.81
C TRP A 45 -6.00 -6.64 5.46
N GLN A 46 -5.66 -5.61 6.21
CA GLN A 46 -4.40 -5.52 6.95
C GLN A 46 -4.41 -6.47 8.16
N ALA A 47 -5.55 -6.58 8.86
CA ALA A 47 -5.73 -7.51 9.96
C ALA A 47 -5.55 -8.97 9.50
N MET A 48 -6.06 -9.32 8.33
CA MET A 48 -5.87 -10.65 7.73
C MET A 48 -4.38 -10.91 7.44
N ARG A 49 -3.66 -9.93 6.86
CA ARG A 49 -2.21 -10.04 6.61
C ARG A 49 -1.43 -10.24 7.91
N LEU A 50 -1.76 -9.46 8.95
CA LEU A 50 -1.12 -9.56 10.26
C LEU A 50 -1.39 -10.91 10.92
N GLY A 51 -2.64 -11.39 10.90
CA GLY A 51 -3.01 -12.69 11.43
C GLY A 51 -2.25 -13.83 10.76
N LEU A 52 -2.09 -13.76 9.43
CA LEU A 52 -1.34 -14.74 8.66
C LEU A 52 0.16 -14.67 8.95
N ALA A 53 0.72 -13.47 9.10
CA ALA A 53 2.12 -13.25 9.47
C ALA A 53 2.44 -13.90 10.83
N ASN A 54 1.58 -13.69 11.81
CA ASN A 54 1.73 -14.26 13.15
C ASN A 54 1.63 -15.80 13.15
N GLN A 55 0.72 -16.37 12.36
CA GLN A 55 0.57 -17.84 12.26
C GLN A 55 1.76 -18.50 11.56
N LEU A 56 2.30 -17.88 10.55
CA LEU A 56 3.42 -18.41 9.76
C LEU A 56 4.79 -18.05 10.33
N ASN A 57 4.86 -17.23 11.40
CA ASN A 57 6.10 -16.71 11.97
C ASN A 57 7.00 -15.99 10.93
N VAL A 58 6.39 -15.21 10.06
CA VAL A 58 7.06 -14.38 9.05
C VAL A 58 6.72 -12.91 9.25
N THR A 59 7.44 -12.01 8.57
CA THR A 59 7.18 -10.58 8.70
C THR A 59 5.87 -10.17 8.01
N PHE A 60 5.26 -9.08 8.49
CA PHE A 60 4.07 -8.50 7.87
C PHE A 60 4.30 -8.17 6.39
N GLY A 61 5.48 -7.61 6.06
CA GLY A 61 5.84 -7.28 4.69
C GLY A 61 5.95 -8.49 3.79
N THR A 62 6.53 -9.58 4.27
CA THR A 62 6.61 -10.84 3.51
C THR A 62 5.22 -11.34 3.12
N VAL A 63 4.29 -11.40 4.07
CA VAL A 63 2.90 -11.80 3.79
C VAL A 63 2.22 -10.82 2.85
N SER A 64 2.44 -9.51 3.05
CA SER A 64 1.89 -8.47 2.18
C SER A 64 2.33 -8.64 0.73
N ILE A 65 3.62 -8.89 0.49
CA ILE A 65 4.18 -9.10 -0.86
C ILE A 65 3.59 -10.37 -1.48
N VAL A 66 3.62 -11.50 -0.75
CA VAL A 66 3.09 -12.78 -1.26
C VAL A 66 1.61 -12.68 -1.61
N MET A 67 0.80 -12.11 -0.72
CA MET A 67 -0.63 -11.92 -0.99
C MET A 67 -0.90 -10.98 -2.15
N SER A 68 -0.14 -9.91 -2.27
CA SER A 68 -0.25 -8.99 -3.40
C SER A 68 0.14 -9.66 -4.72
N LEU A 69 1.17 -10.52 -4.72
CA LEU A 69 1.53 -11.30 -5.91
C LEU A 69 0.43 -12.29 -6.31
N ILE A 70 -0.18 -12.96 -5.33
CA ILE A 70 -1.33 -13.87 -5.59
C ILE A 70 -2.49 -13.06 -6.23
N LEU A 71 -2.80 -11.88 -5.69
CA LEU A 71 -3.84 -11.02 -6.25
C LEU A 71 -3.50 -10.55 -7.66
N ILE A 72 -2.25 -10.18 -7.94
CA ILE A 72 -1.80 -9.82 -9.29
C ILE A 72 -2.03 -10.97 -10.28
N VAL A 73 -1.77 -12.21 -9.86
CA VAL A 73 -2.05 -13.38 -10.71
C VAL A 73 -3.56 -13.54 -10.96
N ILE A 74 -4.38 -13.37 -9.94
CA ILE A 74 -5.85 -13.41 -10.07
C ILE A 74 -6.34 -12.28 -10.97
N ASP A 75 -5.84 -11.05 -10.82
CA ASP A 75 -6.17 -9.89 -11.63
C ASP A 75 -5.82 -10.12 -13.12
N LEU A 76 -4.74 -10.86 -13.39
CA LEU A 76 -4.37 -11.26 -14.74
C LEU A 76 -5.44 -12.17 -15.37
N PHE A 77 -5.97 -13.13 -14.60
CA PHE A 77 -7.09 -13.98 -15.04
C PHE A 77 -8.38 -13.18 -15.26
N LEU A 78 -8.62 -12.17 -14.44
CA LEU A 78 -9.77 -11.25 -14.56
C LEU A 78 -9.56 -10.20 -15.66
N LYS A 79 -8.45 -10.28 -16.43
CA LYS A 79 -8.09 -9.33 -17.52
C LYS A 79 -8.06 -7.87 -17.08
N GLN A 80 -7.74 -7.61 -15.82
CA GLN A 80 -7.58 -6.26 -15.31
C GLN A 80 -6.27 -5.63 -15.81
N ARG A 81 -6.25 -4.29 -15.87
CA ARG A 81 -5.08 -3.53 -16.33
C ARG A 81 -4.04 -3.45 -15.21
N ILE A 82 -3.11 -4.37 -15.20
CA ILE A 82 -1.97 -4.35 -14.28
C ILE A 82 -0.93 -3.33 -14.78
N GLY A 83 -0.51 -2.41 -13.93
CA GLY A 83 0.48 -1.40 -14.25
C GLY A 83 1.67 -1.40 -13.30
N LEU A 84 2.64 -0.52 -13.55
CA LEU A 84 3.81 -0.34 -12.66
C LEU A 84 3.40 0.03 -11.23
N GLY A 85 2.30 0.78 -11.05
CA GLY A 85 1.78 1.14 -9.74
C GLY A 85 1.40 -0.08 -8.90
N THR A 86 0.79 -1.11 -9.48
CA THR A 86 0.41 -2.34 -8.80
C THR A 86 1.62 -3.08 -8.20
N PHE A 87 2.73 -3.13 -8.95
CA PHE A 87 3.98 -3.73 -8.46
C PHE A 87 4.63 -2.86 -7.38
N LEU A 88 4.65 -1.54 -7.58
CA LEU A 88 5.19 -0.61 -6.58
C LEU A 88 4.41 -0.73 -5.26
N ASP A 89 3.08 -0.78 -5.31
CA ASP A 89 2.22 -0.97 -4.13
C ASP A 89 2.57 -2.29 -3.42
N ALA A 90 2.62 -3.40 -4.15
CA ALA A 90 2.93 -4.71 -3.59
C ALA A 90 4.25 -4.75 -2.80
N PHE A 91 5.30 -4.12 -3.33
CA PHE A 91 6.63 -4.15 -2.71
C PHE A 91 6.86 -3.01 -1.71
N LEU A 92 6.53 -1.75 -2.06
CA LEU A 92 6.84 -0.61 -1.21
C LEU A 92 6.05 -0.60 0.09
N VAL A 93 4.77 -0.98 0.06
CA VAL A 93 3.96 -1.03 1.28
C VAL A 93 4.48 -2.11 2.22
N GLY A 94 4.74 -3.33 1.71
CA GLY A 94 5.26 -4.42 2.53
C GLY A 94 6.61 -4.07 3.16
N ILE A 95 7.59 -3.67 2.35
CA ILE A 95 8.92 -3.28 2.81
C ILE A 95 8.85 -2.06 3.74
N GLY A 96 8.02 -1.06 3.39
CA GLY A 96 7.87 0.16 4.19
C GLY A 96 7.35 -0.13 5.61
N VAL A 97 6.36 -0.99 5.75
CA VAL A 97 5.84 -1.39 7.07
C VAL A 97 6.89 -2.18 7.85
N ASP A 98 7.60 -3.14 7.22
CA ASP A 98 8.65 -3.90 7.89
C ASP A 98 9.80 -3.01 8.37
N ILE A 99 10.20 -2.00 7.60
CA ILE A 99 11.21 -1.02 8.01
C ILE A 99 10.70 -0.22 9.22
N CYS A 100 9.44 0.22 9.22
CA CYS A 100 8.86 0.95 10.36
C CYS A 100 8.81 0.07 11.62
N ILE A 101 8.46 -1.21 11.49
CA ILE A 101 8.47 -2.18 12.60
C ILE A 101 9.90 -2.41 13.11
N TYR A 102 10.87 -2.54 12.21
CA TYR A 102 12.27 -2.73 12.59
C TYR A 102 12.88 -1.52 13.31
N LEU A 103 12.51 -0.32 12.90
CA LEU A 103 12.96 0.93 13.53
C LEU A 103 12.32 1.15 14.91
N ASP A 104 11.16 0.55 15.16
CA ASP A 104 10.40 0.56 16.43
C ASP A 104 10.42 1.93 17.16
N PHE A 105 10.20 3.01 16.39
CA PHE A 105 10.27 4.38 16.92
C PHE A 105 9.04 4.79 17.72
N LEU A 106 7.99 3.96 17.76
CA LEU A 106 6.78 4.18 18.55
C LEU A 106 6.54 2.99 19.46
N PRO A 107 6.54 3.15 20.79
CA PRO A 107 6.22 2.06 21.71
C PRO A 107 4.73 1.69 21.61
N LEU A 108 4.43 0.42 21.84
CA LEU A 108 3.05 -0.07 22.00
C LEU A 108 2.33 0.75 23.08
N GLN A 109 1.17 1.27 22.74
CA GLN A 109 0.41 2.12 23.65
C GLN A 109 -0.47 1.26 24.57
N THR A 110 -0.37 1.51 25.87
CA THR A 110 -1.21 0.86 26.89
C THR A 110 -2.37 1.73 27.35
N ASN A 111 -2.33 3.03 27.04
CA ASN A 111 -3.36 3.98 27.44
C ASN A 111 -4.41 4.09 26.32
N LEU A 112 -5.67 3.77 26.63
CA LEU A 112 -6.78 3.75 25.67
C LEU A 112 -6.95 5.09 24.92
N GLY A 113 -6.74 6.23 25.58
CA GLY A 113 -6.83 7.54 24.95
C GLY A 113 -5.76 7.75 23.88
N LEU A 114 -4.53 7.31 24.14
CA LEU A 114 -3.42 7.38 23.20
C LEU A 114 -3.62 6.36 22.05
N GLN A 115 -4.11 5.17 22.34
CA GLN A 115 -4.44 4.16 21.33
C GLN A 115 -5.45 4.69 20.31
N ILE A 116 -6.53 5.30 20.79
CA ILE A 116 -7.54 5.94 19.92
C ILE A 116 -6.89 7.05 19.08
N GLY A 117 -6.06 7.89 19.71
CA GLY A 117 -5.34 8.96 19.00
C GLY A 117 -4.45 8.43 17.88
N TRP A 118 -3.66 7.38 18.15
CA TRP A 118 -2.80 6.73 17.14
C TRP A 118 -3.59 6.04 16.03
N LEU A 119 -4.73 5.43 16.36
CA LEU A 119 -5.62 4.84 15.37
C LEU A 119 -6.12 5.90 14.39
N PHE A 120 -6.67 7.01 14.88
CA PHE A 120 -7.13 8.11 14.03
C PHE A 120 -6.00 8.76 13.23
N ALA A 121 -4.85 8.99 13.86
CA ALA A 121 -3.66 9.50 13.15
C ALA A 121 -3.24 8.55 12.02
N GLY A 122 -3.20 7.24 12.28
CA GLY A 122 -2.91 6.24 11.27
C GLY A 122 -3.92 6.24 10.11
N MET A 123 -5.21 6.39 10.40
CA MET A 123 -6.25 6.48 9.37
C MET A 123 -6.07 7.72 8.49
N ILE A 124 -5.77 8.88 9.07
CA ILE A 124 -5.53 10.13 8.33
C ILE A 124 -4.28 9.99 7.46
N VAL A 125 -3.19 9.46 8.00
CA VAL A 125 -1.94 9.25 7.26
C VAL A 125 -2.14 8.26 6.11
N CYS A 126 -2.87 7.17 6.33
CA CYS A 126 -3.26 6.24 5.27
C CYS A 126 -4.07 6.93 4.17
N ALA A 127 -5.06 7.75 4.53
CA ALA A 127 -5.89 8.47 3.57
C ALA A 127 -5.06 9.44 2.70
N ILE A 128 -4.13 10.17 3.33
CA ILE A 128 -3.20 11.07 2.61
C ILE A 128 -2.29 10.27 1.67
N GLY A 129 -1.71 9.16 2.14
CA GLY A 129 -0.86 8.29 1.33
C GLY A 129 -1.60 7.73 0.12
N GLN A 130 -2.82 7.24 0.33
CA GLN A 130 -3.69 6.73 -0.73
C GLN A 130 -4.07 7.83 -1.73
N TRP A 131 -4.36 9.05 -1.27
CA TRP A 131 -4.65 10.18 -2.14
C TRP A 131 -3.48 10.52 -3.08
N PHE A 132 -2.24 10.56 -2.55
CA PHE A 132 -1.04 10.77 -3.37
C PHE A 132 -0.84 9.66 -4.39
N TYR A 133 -1.05 8.41 -3.98
CA TYR A 133 -0.94 7.25 -4.86
C TYR A 133 -1.96 7.31 -6.00
N MET A 134 -3.23 7.59 -5.71
CA MET A 134 -4.28 7.71 -6.71
C MET A 134 -4.04 8.89 -7.68
N THR A 135 -3.55 10.02 -7.17
CA THR A 135 -3.24 11.21 -7.98
C THR A 135 -2.12 10.92 -8.99
N ALA A 136 -1.21 10.01 -8.69
CA ALA A 136 -0.16 9.59 -9.62
C ALA A 136 -0.71 8.88 -10.87
N ALA A 137 -1.93 8.33 -10.82
CA ALA A 137 -2.64 7.69 -11.95
C ALA A 137 -1.77 6.69 -12.74
N LEU A 138 -0.96 5.88 -12.04
CA LEU A 138 -0.11 4.85 -12.65
C LEU A 138 -0.87 3.56 -12.92
N SER A 139 -1.62 3.09 -11.93
CA SER A 139 -2.58 1.97 -11.97
C SER A 139 -3.27 1.85 -10.62
N CYS A 140 -4.32 1.03 -10.52
CA CYS A 140 -4.90 0.67 -9.22
C CYS A 140 -3.99 -0.29 -8.46
N GLY A 141 -4.07 -0.30 -7.12
CA GLY A 141 -3.42 -1.30 -6.30
C GLY A 141 -3.99 -2.70 -6.57
N PRO A 142 -3.29 -3.79 -6.17
CA PRO A 142 -3.74 -5.16 -6.45
C PRO A 142 -5.11 -5.48 -5.81
N VAL A 143 -5.37 -4.96 -4.62
CA VAL A 143 -6.67 -5.13 -3.92
C VAL A 143 -7.78 -4.36 -4.63
N ASP A 144 -7.51 -3.12 -5.04
CA ASP A 144 -8.49 -2.27 -5.72
C ASP A 144 -8.82 -2.83 -7.11
N SER A 145 -7.80 -3.33 -7.83
CA SER A 145 -7.97 -3.99 -9.12
C SER A 145 -8.83 -5.25 -9.01
N PHE A 146 -8.61 -6.06 -7.97
CA PHE A 146 -9.39 -7.25 -7.67
C PHE A 146 -10.87 -6.92 -7.41
N LEU A 147 -11.13 -5.89 -6.58
CA LEU A 147 -12.49 -5.45 -6.30
C LEU A 147 -13.21 -4.95 -7.57
N LEU A 148 -12.52 -4.18 -8.40
CA LEU A 148 -13.05 -3.73 -9.69
C LEU A 148 -13.30 -4.90 -10.65
N GLY A 149 -12.41 -5.91 -10.64
CA GLY A 149 -12.54 -7.13 -11.44
C GLY A 149 -13.81 -7.91 -11.09
N ILE A 150 -14.06 -8.13 -9.81
CA ILE A 150 -15.28 -8.80 -9.33
C ILE A 150 -16.52 -7.95 -9.66
N GLY A 151 -16.47 -6.64 -9.43
CA GLY A 151 -17.58 -5.75 -9.74
C GLY A 151 -17.94 -5.69 -11.23
N SER A 152 -17.02 -6.02 -12.12
CA SER A 152 -17.26 -6.08 -13.56
C SER A 152 -17.89 -7.41 -14.04
N LEU A 153 -17.97 -8.42 -13.15
CA LEU A 153 -18.60 -9.72 -13.44
C LEU A 153 -20.10 -9.74 -13.14
N PHE A 154 -20.59 -8.75 -12.39
CA PHE A 154 -22.00 -8.55 -12.03
C PHE A 154 -22.57 -7.29 -12.68
#